data_e09dad6ee3de49c20207812afa6e4e14
#
_entry.id   e09dad6ee3de49c20207812afa6e4e14
#
_cell.length_a   1.000
_cell.length_b   1.000
_cell.length_c   1.000
_cell.angle_alpha   90.00
_cell.angle_beta   90.00
_cell.angle_gamma   90.00
#
_symmetry.space_group_name_H-M   'P 1'
#
loop_
_entity.id
_entity.type
_entity.pdbx_description
1 polymer ?
#
loop_
_entity_poly.entity_id
_entity_poly.type
_entity_poly.pdbx_seq_one_letter_code
_entity_poly.pdbx_strand_id
1 'polypeptide(L)'
;MDILIADDHELVRDTICAFLEREPDVRVVTASDFAEAIERIDAQGPFDLVILDYNMPGMDGLEGLARAKEHNKGNPVGIISGTANRSVAEEALAAGAAGFLPKTIAAKSLIHAVRFMVAGEQYAPLDFMRAPSGENENPLAAKLSKRETEVLGGLVRGASNKEIARELDLQEVTVKLHVKTLCRKLQARNRTHAAMIAKDAGMF
;
A
#
# COMPACT_ATOMS: atom_id res chain seq x y z
N MET A 1 25.27 7.56 1.42
CA MET A 1 23.82 7.84 1.63
C MET A 1 23.32 6.91 2.71
N ASP A 2 22.74 7.47 3.78
CA ASP A 2 22.13 6.69 4.87
C ASP A 2 20.61 6.61 4.63
N ILE A 3 20.11 5.39 4.44
CA ILE A 3 18.73 5.11 4.08
C ILE A 3 18.08 4.25 5.14
N LEU A 4 16.87 4.64 5.60
CA LEU A 4 16.03 3.80 6.46
C LEU A 4 14.91 3.17 5.63
N ILE A 5 14.72 1.86 5.79
CA ILE A 5 13.62 1.10 5.16
C ILE A 5 12.78 0.47 6.26
N ALA A 6 11.49 0.80 6.29
CA ALA A 6 10.53 0.21 7.20
C ALA A 6 9.46 -0.57 6.43
N ASP A 7 9.35 -1.86 6.72
CA ASP A 7 8.37 -2.79 6.10
C ASP A 7 8.15 -3.96 7.06
N ASP A 8 6.92 -4.37 7.30
CA ASP A 8 6.60 -5.51 8.17
C ASP A 8 6.85 -6.88 7.51
N HIS A 9 7.09 -6.88 6.19
CA HIS A 9 7.42 -8.09 5.42
C HIS A 9 8.93 -8.29 5.33
N GLU A 10 9.49 -9.18 6.16
CA GLU A 10 10.93 -9.45 6.25
C GLU A 10 11.58 -9.72 4.88
N LEU A 11 10.99 -10.59 4.06
CA LEU A 11 11.54 -10.94 2.74
C LEU A 11 11.63 -9.73 1.79
N VAL A 12 10.64 -8.83 1.83
CA VAL A 12 10.63 -7.59 1.02
C VAL A 12 11.74 -6.66 1.50
N ARG A 13 11.82 -6.45 2.80
CA ARG A 13 12.84 -5.63 3.47
C ARG A 13 14.24 -6.11 3.13
N ASP A 14 14.52 -7.42 3.31
CA ASP A 14 15.84 -8.01 3.02
C ASP A 14 16.20 -7.91 1.54
N THR A 15 15.21 -8.12 0.65
CA THR A 15 15.44 -8.00 -0.79
C THR A 15 15.80 -6.57 -1.19
N ILE A 16 15.10 -5.56 -0.67
CA ILE A 16 15.39 -4.15 -0.95
C ILE A 16 16.78 -3.78 -0.40
N CYS A 17 17.10 -4.18 0.82
CA CYS A 17 18.42 -3.95 1.44
C CYS A 17 19.54 -4.54 0.59
N ALA A 18 19.44 -5.83 0.23
CA ALA A 18 20.45 -6.51 -0.55
C ALA A 18 20.70 -5.86 -1.92
N PHE A 19 19.68 -5.19 -2.50
CA PHE A 19 19.84 -4.44 -3.74
C PHE A 19 20.52 -3.09 -3.51
N LEU A 20 20.12 -2.34 -2.49
CA LEU A 20 20.66 -1.01 -2.23
C LEU A 20 22.11 -1.07 -1.74
N GLU A 21 22.46 -2.04 -0.90
CA GLU A 21 23.81 -2.24 -0.37
C GLU A 21 24.85 -2.69 -1.42
N ARG A 22 24.42 -3.00 -2.66
CA ARG A 22 25.36 -3.18 -3.78
C ARG A 22 26.02 -1.87 -4.22
N GLU A 23 25.42 -0.76 -3.90
CA GLU A 23 25.97 0.56 -4.17
C GLU A 23 26.96 0.92 -3.06
N PRO A 24 28.24 1.18 -3.37
CA PRO A 24 29.31 1.34 -2.38
C PRO A 24 29.10 2.58 -1.47
N ASP A 25 28.27 3.52 -1.89
CA ASP A 25 27.97 4.75 -1.20
C ASP A 25 26.65 4.70 -0.38
N VAL A 26 26.00 3.54 -0.32
CA VAL A 26 24.72 3.35 0.38
C VAL A 26 24.90 2.52 1.65
N ARG A 27 24.37 3.00 2.75
CA ARG A 27 24.19 2.28 3.99
C ARG A 27 22.70 2.18 4.29
N VAL A 28 22.22 0.97 4.57
CA VAL A 28 20.80 0.73 4.87
C VAL A 28 20.62 0.40 6.34
N VAL A 29 19.63 1.02 6.96
CA VAL A 29 19.09 0.67 8.29
C VAL A 29 17.66 0.17 8.08
N THR A 30 17.24 -0.81 8.86
CA THR A 30 15.90 -1.40 8.73
C THR A 30 15.06 -1.24 9.96
N ALA A 31 13.73 -1.25 9.77
CA ALA A 31 12.73 -1.33 10.83
C ALA A 31 11.59 -2.26 10.39
N SER A 32 10.98 -2.96 11.34
CA SER A 32 9.90 -3.92 11.10
C SER A 32 8.49 -3.33 11.24
N ASP A 33 8.39 -2.16 11.81
CA ASP A 33 7.14 -1.40 11.97
C ASP A 33 7.42 0.10 12.08
N PHE A 34 6.33 0.87 12.16
CA PHE A 34 6.45 2.34 12.21
C PHE A 34 7.07 2.85 13.51
N ALA A 35 6.79 2.21 14.64
CA ALA A 35 7.34 2.63 15.94
C ALA A 35 8.86 2.47 15.94
N GLU A 36 9.36 1.31 15.50
CA GLU A 36 10.80 1.07 15.34
C GLU A 36 11.42 2.04 14.33
N ALA A 37 10.71 2.37 13.23
CA ALA A 37 11.20 3.34 12.25
C ALA A 37 11.45 4.72 12.91
N ILE A 38 10.51 5.21 13.71
CA ILE A 38 10.67 6.48 14.44
C ILE A 38 11.83 6.40 15.44
N GLU A 39 11.94 5.32 16.21
CA GLU A 39 13.07 5.12 17.14
C GLU A 39 14.43 5.14 16.41
N ARG A 40 14.51 4.53 15.23
CA ARG A 40 15.73 4.55 14.41
C ARG A 40 16.05 5.94 13.89
N ILE A 41 15.04 6.70 13.46
CA ILE A 41 15.23 8.08 13.00
C ILE A 41 15.76 8.94 14.15
N ASP A 42 15.17 8.84 15.34
CA ASP A 42 15.56 9.64 16.49
C ASP A 42 16.96 9.30 17.01
N ALA A 43 17.34 8.02 16.96
CA ALA A 43 18.61 7.54 17.49
C ALA A 43 19.79 7.68 16.51
N GLN A 44 19.56 7.55 15.21
CA GLN A 44 20.62 7.44 14.19
C GLN A 44 20.48 8.45 13.05
N GLY A 45 19.31 9.13 12.93
CA GLY A 45 19.03 10.09 11.86
C GLY A 45 19.66 11.48 12.09
N PRO A 46 19.37 12.45 11.26
CA PRO A 46 18.47 12.28 10.13
C PRO A 46 19.05 11.42 9.01
N PHE A 47 18.20 10.62 8.35
CA PHE A 47 18.58 9.84 7.18
C PHE A 47 18.45 10.68 5.91
N ASP A 48 19.27 10.37 4.89
CA ASP A 48 19.17 11.01 3.58
C ASP A 48 17.84 10.66 2.87
N LEU A 49 17.30 9.46 3.17
CA LEU A 49 15.98 9.03 2.72
C LEU A 49 15.39 8.03 3.72
N VAL A 50 14.10 8.18 4.02
CA VAL A 50 13.29 7.16 4.71
C VAL A 50 12.28 6.60 3.73
N ILE A 51 12.15 5.29 3.63
CA ILE A 51 11.13 4.59 2.83
C ILE A 51 10.23 3.79 3.78
N LEU A 52 8.94 4.08 3.76
CA LEU A 52 7.95 3.48 4.65
C LEU A 52 6.94 2.65 3.87
N ASP A 53 6.70 1.41 4.32
CA ASP A 53 5.55 0.66 3.82
C ASP A 53 4.24 1.32 4.27
N TYR A 54 3.35 1.56 3.29
CA TYR A 54 2.06 2.22 3.52
C TYR A 54 1.15 1.43 4.47
N ASN A 55 1.25 0.09 4.46
CA ASN A 55 0.34 -0.79 5.19
C ASN A 55 0.94 -1.43 6.45
N MET A 56 2.12 -1.01 6.90
CA MET A 56 2.74 -1.58 8.10
C MET A 56 2.04 -1.14 9.40
N PRO A 57 2.14 -1.91 10.49
CA PRO A 57 1.59 -1.55 11.79
C PRO A 57 2.05 -0.18 12.27
N GLY A 58 1.10 0.65 12.74
CA GLY A 58 1.34 1.98 13.30
C GLY A 58 1.59 3.10 12.29
N MET A 59 1.55 2.79 10.96
CA MET A 59 1.76 3.80 9.92
C MET A 59 0.62 4.80 9.81
N ASP A 60 -0.64 4.36 10.02
CA ASP A 60 -1.84 5.21 9.96
C ASP A 60 -1.91 6.11 8.70
N GLY A 61 -1.48 5.55 7.56
CA GLY A 61 -1.53 6.21 6.27
C GLY A 61 -0.70 7.49 6.18
N LEU A 62 -1.34 8.61 5.81
CA LEU A 62 -0.65 9.89 5.62
C LEU A 62 -0.24 10.58 6.92
N GLU A 63 -0.85 10.24 8.05
CA GLU A 63 -0.43 10.75 9.36
C GLU A 63 0.97 10.25 9.72
N GLY A 64 1.26 8.97 9.45
CA GLY A 64 2.59 8.41 9.60
C GLY A 64 3.63 9.08 8.72
N LEU A 65 3.28 9.38 7.46
CA LEU A 65 4.15 10.14 6.57
C LEU A 65 4.51 11.51 7.18
N ALA A 66 3.53 12.26 7.67
CA ALA A 66 3.76 13.58 8.26
C ALA A 66 4.67 13.50 9.49
N ARG A 67 4.43 12.53 10.39
CA ARG A 67 5.26 12.29 11.58
C ARG A 67 6.69 11.91 11.20
N ALA A 68 6.89 10.99 10.27
CA ALA A 68 8.23 10.58 9.84
C ALA A 68 9.01 11.75 9.22
N LYS A 69 8.34 12.63 8.45
CA LYS A 69 8.98 13.84 7.90
C LYS A 69 9.45 14.80 9.01
N GLU A 70 8.64 14.99 10.05
CA GLU A 70 9.01 15.81 11.20
C GLU A 70 10.23 15.24 11.92
N HIS A 71 10.21 13.94 12.25
CA HIS A 71 11.34 13.27 12.91
C HIS A 71 12.61 13.26 12.05
N ASN A 72 12.47 13.06 10.72
CA ASN A 72 13.61 13.12 9.79
C ASN A 72 14.05 14.54 9.44
N LYS A 73 13.64 15.53 10.23
CA LYS A 73 14.04 16.95 10.13
C LYS A 73 13.79 17.56 8.74
N GLY A 74 12.73 17.12 8.07
CA GLY A 74 12.34 17.57 6.74
C GLY A 74 13.11 16.91 5.58
N ASN A 75 14.03 16.00 5.86
CA ASN A 75 14.67 15.20 4.81
C ASN A 75 13.64 14.29 4.13
N PRO A 76 13.93 13.83 2.89
CA PRO A 76 13.02 13.04 2.09
C PRO A 76 12.43 11.81 2.80
N VAL A 77 11.11 11.63 2.68
CA VAL A 77 10.39 10.43 3.10
C VAL A 77 9.54 9.94 1.93
N GLY A 78 9.82 8.73 1.47
CA GLY A 78 9.08 8.04 0.40
C GLY A 78 8.14 6.97 0.96
N ILE A 79 7.16 6.61 0.17
CA ILE A 79 6.20 5.52 0.46
C ILE A 79 6.46 4.36 -0.49
N ILE A 80 6.43 3.14 0.04
CA ILE A 80 6.39 1.91 -0.75
C ILE A 80 5.10 1.15 -0.44
N SER A 81 4.47 0.52 -1.45
CA SER A 81 3.25 -0.24 -1.21
C SER A 81 3.06 -1.39 -2.20
N GLY A 82 2.51 -2.50 -1.72
CA GLY A 82 2.15 -3.66 -2.54
C GLY A 82 0.74 -3.58 -3.13
N THR A 83 -0.13 -2.79 -2.52
CA THR A 83 -1.57 -2.72 -2.85
C THR A 83 -2.01 -1.36 -3.34
N ALA A 84 -1.07 -0.44 -3.55
CA ALA A 84 -1.40 0.94 -3.83
C ALA A 84 -2.09 1.13 -5.17
N ASN A 85 -3.14 1.92 -5.13
CA ASN A 85 -3.77 2.47 -6.29
C ASN A 85 -3.24 3.90 -6.55
N ARG A 86 -3.57 4.45 -7.72
CA ARG A 86 -3.17 5.79 -8.14
C ARG A 86 -3.62 6.88 -7.16
N SER A 87 -4.82 6.76 -6.58
CA SER A 87 -5.35 7.75 -5.61
C SER A 87 -4.45 7.88 -4.40
N VAL A 88 -4.05 6.76 -3.80
CA VAL A 88 -3.12 6.76 -2.64
C VAL A 88 -1.78 7.37 -2.99
N ALA A 89 -1.25 7.09 -4.20
CA ALA A 89 0.00 7.70 -4.64
C ALA A 89 -0.13 9.21 -4.84
N GLU A 90 -1.20 9.68 -5.50
CA GLU A 90 -1.48 11.10 -5.69
C GLU A 90 -1.64 11.82 -4.35
N GLU A 91 -2.37 11.23 -3.40
CA GLU A 91 -2.54 11.76 -2.04
C GLU A 91 -1.22 11.81 -1.27
N ALA A 92 -0.40 10.75 -1.32
CA ALA A 92 0.91 10.72 -0.67
C ALA A 92 1.85 11.80 -1.25
N LEU A 93 1.90 11.92 -2.57
CA LEU A 93 2.72 12.93 -3.25
C LEU A 93 2.23 14.35 -2.92
N ALA A 94 0.91 14.58 -2.89
CA ALA A 94 0.31 15.86 -2.49
C ALA A 94 0.60 16.20 -1.02
N ALA A 95 0.66 15.19 -0.13
CA ALA A 95 1.08 15.33 1.26
C ALA A 95 2.60 15.54 1.43
N GLY A 96 3.33 15.58 0.31
CA GLY A 96 4.76 15.86 0.28
C GLY A 96 5.64 14.64 0.53
N ALA A 97 5.19 13.45 0.16
CA ALA A 97 6.10 12.31 0.01
C ALA A 97 7.15 12.62 -1.06
N ALA A 98 8.41 12.25 -0.79
CA ALA A 98 9.49 12.36 -1.77
C ALA A 98 9.28 11.41 -2.96
N GLY A 99 8.51 10.35 -2.78
CA GLY A 99 8.12 9.47 -3.88
C GLY A 99 7.17 8.39 -3.44
N PHE A 100 6.61 7.74 -4.46
CA PHE A 100 5.77 6.57 -4.32
C PHE A 100 6.34 5.41 -5.13
N LEU A 101 6.56 4.26 -4.47
CA LEU A 101 7.19 3.08 -5.03
C LEU A 101 6.23 1.88 -4.95
N PRO A 102 5.89 1.20 -6.03
CA PRO A 102 5.24 -0.10 -5.95
C PRO A 102 6.25 -1.16 -5.47
N LYS A 103 5.85 -2.08 -4.59
CA LYS A 103 6.72 -3.20 -4.14
C LYS A 103 7.16 -4.12 -5.31
N THR A 104 6.52 -3.98 -6.47
CA THR A 104 6.89 -4.69 -7.71
C THR A 104 7.93 -3.96 -8.55
N ILE A 105 8.49 -2.83 -8.06
CA ILE A 105 9.48 -2.05 -8.79
C ILE A 105 10.72 -2.90 -9.13
N ALA A 106 11.20 -2.78 -10.36
CA ALA A 106 12.44 -3.48 -10.74
C ALA A 106 13.65 -2.90 -9.98
N ALA A 107 14.58 -3.76 -9.56
CA ALA A 107 15.74 -3.39 -8.77
C ALA A 107 16.55 -2.21 -9.33
N LYS A 108 16.78 -2.18 -10.65
CA LYS A 108 17.47 -1.05 -11.30
C LYS A 108 16.69 0.26 -11.16
N SER A 109 15.37 0.21 -11.28
CA SER A 109 14.50 1.38 -11.14
C SER A 109 14.45 1.87 -9.70
N LEU A 110 14.54 0.96 -8.71
CA LEU A 110 14.59 1.32 -7.30
C LEU A 110 15.81 2.21 -6.97
N ILE A 111 17.00 1.83 -7.43
CA ILE A 111 18.22 2.63 -7.19
C ILE A 111 18.10 4.02 -7.82
N HIS A 112 17.57 4.12 -9.05
CA HIS A 112 17.34 5.41 -9.68
C HIS A 112 16.30 6.24 -8.91
N ALA A 113 15.20 5.63 -8.48
CA ALA A 113 14.18 6.29 -7.67
C ALA A 113 14.74 6.83 -6.34
N VAL A 114 15.55 6.02 -5.65
CA VAL A 114 16.22 6.42 -4.41
C VAL A 114 17.10 7.63 -4.63
N ARG A 115 18.00 7.60 -5.62
CA ARG A 115 18.90 8.72 -5.93
C ARG A 115 18.14 9.99 -6.33
N PHE A 116 17.03 9.83 -7.04
CA PHE A 116 16.16 10.92 -7.44
C PHE A 116 15.50 11.60 -6.23
N MET A 117 14.98 10.79 -5.30
CA MET A 117 14.38 11.28 -4.06
C MET A 117 15.39 11.93 -3.13
N VAL A 118 16.59 11.38 -2.99
CA VAL A 118 17.69 11.98 -2.20
C VAL A 118 18.14 13.32 -2.78
N ALA A 119 18.08 13.48 -4.11
CA ALA A 119 18.36 14.75 -4.77
C ALA A 119 17.26 15.82 -4.56
N GLY A 120 16.20 15.50 -3.83
CA GLY A 120 15.08 16.40 -3.56
C GLY A 120 13.99 16.43 -4.62
N GLU A 121 14.08 15.53 -5.59
CA GLU A 121 13.09 15.41 -6.66
C GLU A 121 11.99 14.43 -6.28
N GLN A 122 10.75 14.71 -6.68
CA GLN A 122 9.62 13.83 -6.37
C GLN A 122 9.50 12.70 -7.40
N TYR A 123 9.48 11.43 -6.94
CA TYR A 123 9.42 10.25 -7.80
C TYR A 123 8.06 9.55 -7.80
N ALA A 124 7.56 9.27 -9.00
CA ALA A 124 6.47 8.30 -9.20
C ALA A 124 6.66 7.57 -10.54
N PRO A 125 6.37 6.25 -10.63
CA PRO A 125 6.44 5.52 -11.88
C PRO A 125 5.43 6.06 -12.90
N LEU A 126 5.89 6.40 -14.12
CA LEU A 126 5.03 6.99 -15.16
C LEU A 126 3.87 6.07 -15.56
N ASP A 127 4.10 4.77 -15.63
CA ASP A 127 3.06 3.80 -15.98
C ASP A 127 1.96 3.77 -14.92
N PHE A 128 2.33 3.95 -13.66
CA PHE A 128 1.42 4.06 -12.54
C PHE A 128 0.58 5.35 -12.59
N MET A 129 1.19 6.47 -12.97
CA MET A 129 0.52 7.78 -13.09
C MET A 129 -0.32 7.91 -14.37
N ARG A 130 -0.04 7.10 -15.40
CA ARG A 130 -0.80 7.08 -16.66
C ARG A 130 -2.00 6.15 -16.64
N ALA A 131 -2.07 5.23 -15.68
CA ALA A 131 -3.27 4.42 -15.51
C ALA A 131 -4.51 5.33 -15.37
N PRO A 132 -5.61 5.06 -16.05
CA PRO A 132 -6.81 5.89 -15.94
C PRO A 132 -7.20 6.05 -14.47
N SER A 133 -7.48 7.26 -14.06
CA SER A 133 -8.03 7.56 -12.73
C SER A 133 -9.49 7.10 -12.71
N GLY A 134 -9.69 5.82 -12.48
CA GLY A 134 -10.98 5.18 -12.49
C GLY A 134 -10.90 3.84 -11.78
N GLU A 135 -11.48 3.79 -10.61
CA GLU A 135 -11.99 2.59 -9.96
C GLU A 135 -11.05 1.38 -9.95
N ASN A 136 -10.40 1.11 -8.80
CA ASN A 136 -9.86 -0.19 -8.40
C ASN A 136 -9.45 -1.14 -9.55
N GLU A 137 -8.28 -0.92 -10.17
CA GLU A 137 -7.69 -1.93 -11.05
C GLU A 137 -7.03 -3.08 -10.25
N ASN A 138 -7.71 -3.53 -9.21
CA ASN A 138 -7.51 -4.88 -8.74
C ASN A 138 -8.08 -5.79 -9.83
N PRO A 139 -7.30 -6.70 -10.44
CA PRO A 139 -7.80 -7.63 -11.46
C PRO A 139 -9.02 -8.42 -11.00
N LEU A 140 -9.23 -8.51 -9.70
CA LEU A 140 -10.42 -9.12 -9.10
C LEU A 140 -11.61 -8.14 -9.08
N ALA A 141 -11.36 -6.85 -8.85
CA ALA A 141 -12.42 -5.83 -8.93
C ALA A 141 -12.97 -5.69 -10.35
N ALA A 142 -12.12 -5.77 -11.37
CA ALA A 142 -12.54 -5.77 -12.78
C ALA A 142 -13.46 -6.95 -13.15
N LYS A 143 -13.46 -8.04 -12.38
CA LYS A 143 -14.37 -9.18 -12.58
C LYS A 143 -15.73 -8.99 -11.94
N LEU A 144 -15.86 -8.02 -11.03
CA LEU A 144 -17.08 -7.80 -10.27
C LEU A 144 -17.87 -6.61 -10.81
N SER A 145 -19.19 -6.70 -10.76
CA SER A 145 -20.04 -5.54 -10.99
C SER A 145 -20.02 -4.62 -9.76
N LYS A 146 -20.39 -3.37 -9.93
CA LYS A 146 -20.52 -2.39 -8.83
C LYS A 146 -21.30 -2.97 -7.64
N ARG A 147 -22.44 -3.63 -7.90
CA ARG A 147 -23.27 -4.27 -6.87
C ARG A 147 -22.60 -5.46 -6.20
N GLU A 148 -21.84 -6.25 -6.94
CA GLU A 148 -21.06 -7.35 -6.36
C GLU A 148 -19.93 -6.84 -5.47
N THR A 149 -19.29 -5.73 -5.84
CA THR A 149 -18.26 -5.05 -5.02
C THR A 149 -18.86 -4.48 -3.74
N GLU A 150 -20.00 -3.80 -3.81
CA GLU A 150 -20.71 -3.29 -2.63
C GLU A 150 -21.09 -4.43 -1.65
N VAL A 151 -21.61 -5.54 -2.16
CA VAL A 151 -21.93 -6.74 -1.36
C VAL A 151 -20.65 -7.35 -0.76
N LEU A 152 -19.56 -7.42 -1.52
CA LEU A 152 -18.28 -7.93 -1.04
C LEU A 152 -17.71 -7.07 0.10
N GLY A 153 -17.83 -5.75 0.03
CA GLY A 153 -17.48 -4.84 1.12
C GLY A 153 -18.24 -5.16 2.42
N GLY A 154 -19.54 -5.46 2.31
CA GLY A 154 -20.33 -5.94 3.45
C GLY A 154 -19.81 -7.27 4.03
N LEU A 155 -19.38 -8.20 3.16
CA LEU A 155 -18.80 -9.48 3.61
C LEU A 155 -17.47 -9.28 4.34
N VAL A 156 -16.64 -8.37 3.89
CA VAL A 156 -15.34 -8.03 4.52
C VAL A 156 -15.54 -7.47 5.93
N ARG A 157 -16.56 -6.66 6.13
CA ARG A 157 -16.96 -6.17 7.46
C ARG A 157 -17.66 -7.23 8.35
N GLY A 158 -17.88 -8.41 7.81
CA GLY A 158 -18.54 -9.50 8.54
C GLY A 158 -20.08 -9.39 8.60
N ALA A 159 -20.70 -8.47 7.85
CA ALA A 159 -22.12 -8.24 7.88
C ALA A 159 -22.92 -9.45 7.34
N SER A 160 -24.07 -9.75 7.94
CA SER A 160 -25.01 -10.76 7.47
C SER A 160 -25.71 -10.31 6.19
N ASN A 161 -26.28 -11.25 5.42
CA ASN A 161 -27.02 -10.90 4.20
C ASN A 161 -28.19 -9.94 4.47
N LYS A 162 -28.81 -10.04 5.66
CA LYS A 162 -29.89 -9.17 6.08
C LYS A 162 -29.41 -7.74 6.35
N GLU A 163 -28.23 -7.58 6.95
CA GLU A 163 -27.62 -6.27 7.18
C GLU A 163 -27.19 -5.64 5.87
N ILE A 164 -26.51 -6.39 5.00
CA ILE A 164 -26.13 -5.94 3.66
C ILE A 164 -27.36 -5.52 2.83
N ALA A 165 -28.44 -6.29 2.91
CA ALA A 165 -29.68 -5.99 2.23
C ALA A 165 -30.29 -4.65 2.69
N ARG A 166 -30.25 -4.35 3.99
CA ARG A 166 -30.69 -3.06 4.53
C ARG A 166 -29.80 -1.91 4.12
N GLU A 167 -28.46 -2.10 4.17
CA GLU A 167 -27.49 -1.06 3.79
C GLU A 167 -27.60 -0.67 2.31
N LEU A 168 -27.86 -1.65 1.43
CA LEU A 168 -27.88 -1.45 -0.01
C LEU A 168 -29.29 -1.26 -0.61
N ASP A 169 -30.32 -1.22 0.24
CA ASP A 169 -31.73 -1.18 -0.16
C ASP A 169 -32.10 -2.32 -1.14
N LEU A 170 -31.75 -3.55 -0.76
CA LEU A 170 -31.99 -4.76 -1.53
C LEU A 170 -32.83 -5.77 -0.73
N GLN A 171 -33.38 -6.75 -1.45
CA GLN A 171 -33.97 -7.92 -0.81
C GLN A 171 -32.85 -8.92 -0.40
N GLU A 172 -33.02 -9.61 0.74
CA GLU A 172 -32.02 -10.59 1.22
C GLU A 172 -31.76 -11.70 0.19
N VAL A 173 -32.78 -12.10 -0.58
CA VAL A 173 -32.64 -13.10 -1.66
C VAL A 173 -31.71 -12.59 -2.78
N THR A 174 -31.77 -11.30 -3.08
CA THR A 174 -30.89 -10.66 -4.06
C THR A 174 -29.44 -10.64 -3.59
N VAL A 175 -29.21 -10.31 -2.31
CA VAL A 175 -27.87 -10.38 -1.71
C VAL A 175 -27.32 -11.81 -1.76
N LYS A 176 -28.12 -12.84 -1.44
CA LYS A 176 -27.71 -14.25 -1.57
C LYS A 176 -27.27 -14.59 -3.01
N LEU A 177 -27.97 -14.08 -4.02
CA LEU A 177 -27.60 -14.27 -5.43
C LEU A 177 -26.27 -13.59 -5.76
N HIS A 178 -26.08 -12.33 -5.33
CA HIS A 178 -24.81 -11.62 -5.52
C HIS A 178 -23.66 -12.35 -4.83
N VAL A 179 -23.83 -12.82 -3.58
CA VAL A 179 -22.81 -13.63 -2.86
C VAL A 179 -22.44 -14.89 -3.63
N LYS A 180 -23.43 -15.60 -4.16
CA LYS A 180 -23.17 -16.81 -4.98
C LYS A 180 -22.38 -16.47 -6.25
N THR A 181 -22.74 -15.38 -6.93
CA THR A 181 -22.10 -14.96 -8.18
C THR A 181 -20.69 -14.45 -7.95
N LEU A 182 -20.46 -13.59 -6.94
CA LEU A 182 -19.12 -13.09 -6.61
C LEU A 182 -18.19 -14.20 -6.14
N CYS A 183 -18.66 -15.17 -5.33
CA CYS A 183 -17.86 -16.32 -4.95
C CYS A 183 -17.39 -17.12 -6.17
N ARG A 184 -18.25 -17.34 -7.18
CA ARG A 184 -17.87 -18.01 -8.42
C ARG A 184 -16.83 -17.21 -9.20
N LYS A 185 -17.00 -15.89 -9.32
CA LYS A 185 -16.07 -14.99 -10.05
C LYS A 185 -14.70 -14.91 -9.37
N LEU A 186 -14.66 -14.91 -8.04
CA LEU A 186 -13.45 -14.88 -7.23
C LEU A 186 -12.85 -16.29 -7.01
N GLN A 187 -13.49 -17.34 -7.50
CA GLN A 187 -13.12 -18.74 -7.23
C GLN A 187 -13.07 -19.06 -5.73
N ALA A 188 -13.90 -18.38 -4.95
CA ALA A 188 -13.98 -18.54 -3.50
C ALA A 188 -14.87 -19.75 -3.13
N ARG A 189 -14.43 -20.52 -2.16
CA ARG A 189 -15.16 -21.73 -1.66
C ARG A 189 -16.43 -21.36 -0.89
N ASN A 190 -16.43 -20.21 -0.23
CA ASN A 190 -17.54 -19.69 0.57
C ASN A 190 -17.38 -18.17 0.79
N ARG A 191 -18.37 -17.54 1.45
CA ARG A 191 -18.40 -16.11 1.73
C ARG A 191 -17.18 -15.60 2.53
N THR A 192 -16.71 -16.38 3.50
CA THR A 192 -15.55 -16.04 4.32
C THR A 192 -14.28 -16.06 3.47
N HIS A 193 -14.12 -17.07 2.62
CA HIS A 193 -12.99 -17.14 1.70
C HIS A 193 -13.03 -15.99 0.67
N ALA A 194 -14.21 -15.57 0.21
CA ALA A 194 -14.36 -14.40 -0.66
C ALA A 194 -13.90 -13.10 0.04
N ALA A 195 -14.28 -12.93 1.32
CA ALA A 195 -13.85 -11.79 2.11
C ALA A 195 -12.32 -11.78 2.36
N MET A 196 -11.71 -12.94 2.61
CA MET A 196 -10.24 -13.06 2.74
C MET A 196 -9.54 -12.70 1.43
N ILE A 197 -9.97 -13.28 0.30
CA ILE A 197 -9.39 -12.96 -1.03
C ILE A 197 -9.46 -11.44 -1.28
N ALA A 198 -10.58 -10.80 -0.97
CA ALA A 198 -10.75 -9.37 -1.17
C ALA A 198 -9.82 -8.53 -0.27
N LYS A 199 -9.64 -8.96 0.99
CA LYS A 199 -8.75 -8.31 1.96
C LYS A 199 -7.27 -8.50 1.58
N ASP A 200 -6.88 -9.73 1.24
CA ASP A 200 -5.51 -10.06 0.81
C ASP A 200 -5.13 -9.35 -0.49
N ALA A 201 -6.13 -9.09 -1.34
CA ALA A 201 -5.96 -8.34 -2.58
C ALA A 201 -6.05 -6.81 -2.40
N GLY A 202 -6.22 -6.30 -1.17
CA GLY A 202 -6.30 -4.86 -0.90
C GLY A 202 -7.49 -4.16 -1.55
N MET A 203 -8.63 -4.86 -1.68
CA MET A 203 -9.85 -4.26 -2.26
C MET A 203 -10.63 -3.41 -1.24
N PHE A 204 -10.37 -3.60 0.07
CA PHE A 204 -11.08 -2.93 1.18
C PHE A 204 -10.13 -2.78 2.36
#